data_94caaf583bff0b5db4f76076b3cd11e8
#
_entry.id   94caaf583bff0b5db4f76076b3cd11e8
#
_cell.length_a   1.000
_cell.length_b   1.000
_cell.length_c   1.000
_cell.angle_alpha   90.00
_cell.angle_beta   90.00
_cell.angle_gamma   90.00
#
_symmetry.space_group_name_H-M   'P 1'
#
loop_
_entity.id
_entity.type
_entity.pdbx_description
1 polymer ?
#
loop_
_entity_poly.entity_id
_entity_poly.type
_entity_poly.pdbx_seq_one_letter_code
_entity_poly.pdbx_strand_id
1 'polypeptide(L)'
;MHLAPREIDKLVLHQAGVLAQKRLARGLRLNYVEAVALIATQLLEFIRDGRSVAELMDLGRRILGRADVLDGVAEMIDEVQVEGTFPDGSKLVTVHHPIVADDVDLALAFYGSFLTRVKGVRAGVSPSPLEQAPGRITAREGEIVLNEGRPTVSVSVSNHGDRPVQIGSHYHFVEVNRALVFDRRAAYGMRLDIPAGTSVRFEPGETKSVILVPIAGARVIQGGNAWASGPVVADPDLRGIGGPEGTH
;
A
#
# COMPACT_ATOMS: atom_id res chain seq x y z
N MET A 1 -36.02 11.75 6.84
CA MET A 1 -34.82 11.50 6.01
C MET A 1 -34.08 10.32 6.61
N HIS A 2 -33.76 9.32 5.83
CA HIS A 2 -32.94 8.20 6.28
C HIS A 2 -31.56 8.34 5.69
N LEU A 3 -30.53 8.21 6.52
CA LEU A 3 -29.14 8.21 6.10
C LEU A 3 -28.69 6.80 5.79
N ALA A 4 -27.89 6.63 4.75
CA ALA A 4 -27.22 5.37 4.48
C ALA A 4 -26.13 5.10 5.53
N PRO A 5 -25.77 3.83 5.83
CA PRO A 5 -24.71 3.51 6.81
C PRO A 5 -23.40 4.28 6.59
N ARG A 6 -22.93 4.37 5.35
CA ARG A 6 -21.73 5.14 5.00
C ARG A 6 -21.81 6.64 5.30
N GLU A 7 -23.03 7.22 5.27
CA GLU A 7 -23.25 8.63 5.63
C GLU A 7 -23.18 8.81 7.14
N ILE A 8 -23.73 7.85 7.89
CA ILE A 8 -23.62 7.80 9.35
C ILE A 8 -22.16 7.69 9.77
N ASP A 9 -21.40 6.80 9.14
CA ASP A 9 -19.96 6.63 9.41
C ASP A 9 -19.18 7.93 9.18
N LYS A 10 -19.45 8.65 8.10
CA LYS A 10 -18.81 9.95 7.83
C LYS A 10 -19.20 11.02 8.86
N LEU A 11 -20.44 11.03 9.32
CA LEU A 11 -20.87 11.95 10.39
C LEU A 11 -20.20 11.64 11.72
N VAL A 12 -20.08 10.35 12.08
CA VAL A 12 -19.38 9.92 13.30
C VAL A 12 -17.88 10.27 13.20
N LEU A 13 -17.27 10.04 12.04
CA LEU A 13 -15.89 10.42 11.77
C LEU A 13 -15.68 11.94 11.92
N HIS A 14 -16.58 12.75 11.35
CA HIS A 14 -16.56 14.20 11.49
C HIS A 14 -16.65 14.63 12.96
N GLN A 15 -17.55 14.05 13.74
CA GLN A 15 -17.66 14.35 15.18
C GLN A 15 -16.37 14.01 15.94
N ALA A 16 -15.74 12.88 15.63
CA ALA A 16 -14.47 12.48 16.21
C ALA A 16 -13.33 13.46 15.82
N GLY A 17 -13.29 13.90 14.57
CA GLY A 17 -12.35 14.91 14.07
C GLY A 17 -12.54 16.26 14.76
N VAL A 18 -13.76 16.76 14.90
CA VAL A 18 -14.04 18.01 15.64
C VAL A 18 -13.65 17.90 17.12
N LEU A 19 -13.87 16.74 17.75
CA LEU A 19 -13.40 16.50 19.11
C LEU A 19 -11.89 16.57 19.21
N ALA A 20 -11.19 15.97 18.24
CA ALA A 20 -9.71 16.01 18.14
C ALA A 20 -9.21 17.45 17.94
N GLN A 21 -9.84 18.26 17.07
CA GLN A 21 -9.52 19.68 16.91
C GLN A 21 -9.64 20.46 18.23
N LYS A 22 -10.72 20.24 18.98
CA LYS A 22 -10.93 20.90 20.29
C LYS A 22 -9.85 20.51 21.32
N ARG A 23 -9.38 19.25 21.29
CA ARG A 23 -8.30 18.77 22.16
C ARG A 23 -6.98 19.38 21.76
N LEU A 24 -6.66 19.38 20.48
CA LEU A 24 -5.46 19.97 19.92
C LEU A 24 -5.41 21.49 20.17
N ALA A 25 -6.53 22.22 20.02
CA ALA A 25 -6.63 23.64 20.32
C ALA A 25 -6.29 23.98 21.77
N ARG A 26 -6.62 23.09 22.72
CA ARG A 26 -6.27 23.21 24.13
C ARG A 26 -4.81 22.85 24.42
N GLY A 27 -4.04 22.45 23.41
CA GLY A 27 -2.64 22.06 23.56
C GLY A 27 -2.43 20.58 23.95
N LEU A 28 -3.48 19.75 23.91
CA LEU A 28 -3.36 18.31 24.17
C LEU A 28 -2.77 17.61 22.95
N ARG A 29 -1.90 16.63 23.19
CA ARG A 29 -1.42 15.71 22.15
C ARG A 29 -2.49 14.67 21.85
N LEU A 30 -2.67 14.37 20.56
CA LEU A 30 -3.70 13.44 20.10
C LEU A 30 -3.24 11.99 20.24
N ASN A 31 -4.17 11.11 20.61
CA ASN A 31 -3.96 9.67 20.52
C ASN A 31 -4.16 9.18 19.09
N TYR A 32 -3.92 7.87 18.85
CA TYR A 32 -4.03 7.25 17.53
C TYR A 32 -5.38 7.52 16.84
N VAL A 33 -6.48 7.23 17.53
CA VAL A 33 -7.84 7.38 16.97
C VAL A 33 -8.16 8.84 16.65
N GLU A 34 -7.77 9.75 17.52
CA GLU A 34 -7.97 11.20 17.35
C GLU A 34 -7.17 11.75 16.16
N ALA A 35 -5.92 11.31 16.02
CA ALA A 35 -5.06 11.71 14.91
C ALA A 35 -5.62 11.24 13.57
N VAL A 36 -5.99 9.96 13.46
CA VAL A 36 -6.60 9.40 12.25
C VAL A 36 -7.92 10.11 11.92
N ALA A 37 -8.78 10.32 12.92
CA ALA A 37 -10.06 10.99 12.70
C ALA A 37 -9.89 12.43 12.22
N LEU A 38 -8.94 13.17 12.77
CA LEU A 38 -8.69 14.55 12.37
C LEU A 38 -8.16 14.61 10.93
N ILE A 39 -7.16 13.80 10.58
CA ILE A 39 -6.62 13.74 9.22
C ILE A 39 -7.72 13.38 8.23
N ALA A 40 -8.48 12.33 8.50
CA ALA A 40 -9.55 11.87 7.62
C ALA A 40 -10.66 12.91 7.44
N THR A 41 -11.08 13.59 8.54
CA THR A 41 -12.08 14.66 8.49
C THR A 41 -11.61 15.82 7.60
N GLN A 42 -10.38 16.28 7.78
CA GLN A 42 -9.86 17.39 6.98
C GLN A 42 -9.72 17.02 5.50
N LEU A 43 -9.32 15.80 5.19
CA LEU A 43 -9.30 15.31 3.81
C LEU A 43 -10.70 15.35 3.17
N LEU A 44 -11.75 14.98 3.91
CA LEU A 44 -13.13 15.05 3.41
C LEU A 44 -13.58 16.50 3.15
N GLU A 45 -13.21 17.44 4.01
CA GLU A 45 -13.49 18.87 3.79
C GLU A 45 -12.75 19.41 2.55
N PHE A 46 -11.46 19.07 2.39
CA PHE A 46 -10.69 19.47 1.20
C PHE A 46 -11.21 18.81 -0.09
N ILE A 47 -11.77 17.59 -0.03
CA ILE A 47 -12.49 16.99 -1.17
C ILE A 47 -13.71 17.84 -1.52
N ARG A 48 -14.45 18.27 -0.51
CA ARG A 48 -15.62 19.13 -0.67
C ARG A 48 -15.28 20.48 -1.29
N ASP A 49 -14.08 21.00 -0.99
CA ASP A 49 -13.53 22.22 -1.59
C ASP A 49 -13.00 22.04 -3.02
N GLY A 50 -13.04 20.80 -3.55
CA GLY A 50 -12.65 20.51 -4.92
C GLY A 50 -11.17 20.21 -5.12
N ARG A 51 -10.42 19.88 -4.05
CA ARG A 51 -9.02 19.47 -4.18
C ARG A 51 -8.90 18.13 -4.89
N SER A 52 -7.87 17.99 -5.72
CA SER A 52 -7.55 16.77 -6.42
C SER A 52 -6.93 15.70 -5.49
N VAL A 53 -6.98 14.43 -5.91
CA VAL A 53 -6.35 13.32 -5.15
C VAL A 53 -4.87 13.59 -4.89
N ALA A 54 -4.13 14.08 -5.89
CA ALA A 54 -2.70 14.37 -5.75
C ALA A 54 -2.42 15.47 -4.71
N GLU A 55 -3.21 16.56 -4.71
CA GLU A 55 -3.12 17.62 -3.70
C GLU A 55 -3.44 17.08 -2.30
N LEU A 56 -4.45 16.23 -2.17
CA LEU A 56 -4.87 15.65 -0.90
C LEU A 56 -3.81 14.72 -0.29
N MET A 57 -3.10 13.96 -1.12
CA MET A 57 -1.98 13.13 -0.65
C MET A 57 -0.85 13.96 -0.06
N ASP A 58 -0.57 15.15 -0.64
CA ASP A 58 0.43 16.08 -0.11
C ASP A 58 -0.09 16.81 1.14
N LEU A 59 -1.31 17.38 1.09
CA LEU A 59 -1.93 18.09 2.21
C LEU A 59 -2.05 17.18 3.44
N GLY A 60 -2.44 15.92 3.27
CA GLY A 60 -2.61 14.96 4.34
C GLY A 60 -1.35 14.74 5.19
N ARG A 61 -0.18 14.89 4.59
CA ARG A 61 1.13 14.77 5.28
C ARG A 61 1.54 16.03 6.05
N ARG A 62 0.76 17.10 5.96
CA ARG A 62 1.05 18.40 6.59
C ARG A 62 0.00 18.83 7.63
N ILE A 63 -0.99 17.97 7.91
CA ILE A 63 -2.08 18.28 8.85
C ILE A 63 -1.59 18.23 10.30
N LEU A 64 -0.78 17.22 10.65
CA LEU A 64 -0.25 17.01 11.99
C LEU A 64 1.26 16.77 11.96
N GLY A 65 1.95 17.29 12.98
CA GLY A 65 3.34 16.98 13.25
C GLY A 65 3.49 15.98 14.42
N ARG A 66 4.70 15.44 14.60
CA ARG A 66 5.04 14.55 15.72
C ARG A 66 4.78 15.20 17.07
N ALA A 67 5.01 16.51 17.18
CA ALA A 67 4.75 17.27 18.41
C ALA A 67 3.26 17.36 18.78
N ASP A 68 2.36 17.04 17.86
CA ASP A 68 0.92 17.17 18.05
C ASP A 68 0.24 15.85 18.48
N VAL A 69 0.99 14.74 18.45
CA VAL A 69 0.50 13.40 18.79
C VAL A 69 1.25 12.80 19.98
N LEU A 70 0.67 11.80 20.63
CA LEU A 70 1.34 11.06 21.69
C LEU A 70 2.50 10.23 21.12
N ASP A 71 3.44 9.88 21.98
CA ASP A 71 4.63 9.11 21.60
C ASP A 71 4.24 7.77 20.98
N GLY A 72 4.88 7.42 19.85
CA GLY A 72 4.63 6.22 19.09
C GLY A 72 3.42 6.29 18.14
N VAL A 73 2.56 7.30 18.23
CA VAL A 73 1.38 7.42 17.36
C VAL A 73 1.78 7.65 15.88
N ALA A 74 2.79 8.48 15.64
CA ALA A 74 3.28 8.74 14.29
C ALA A 74 3.77 7.48 13.58
N GLU A 75 4.45 6.61 14.31
CA GLU A 75 4.98 5.33 13.83
C GLU A 75 3.92 4.25 13.65
N MET A 76 2.79 4.36 14.38
CA MET A 76 1.67 3.42 14.28
C MET A 76 0.74 3.72 13.10
N ILE A 77 0.81 4.93 12.52
CA ILE A 77 -0.04 5.33 11.41
C ILE A 77 0.77 5.24 10.10
N ASP A 78 0.79 4.06 9.49
CA ASP A 78 1.45 3.85 8.21
C ASP A 78 0.71 4.55 7.08
N GLU A 79 -0.63 4.53 7.12
CA GLU A 79 -1.47 5.20 6.13
C GLU A 79 -2.84 5.59 6.69
N VAL A 80 -3.44 6.60 6.07
CA VAL A 80 -4.85 6.98 6.26
C VAL A 80 -5.54 6.92 4.91
N GLN A 81 -6.63 6.15 4.84
CA GLN A 81 -7.43 6.00 3.63
C GLN A 81 -8.81 6.64 3.83
N VAL A 82 -9.22 7.44 2.85
CA VAL A 82 -10.51 8.13 2.86
C VAL A 82 -11.19 7.98 1.51
N GLU A 83 -12.43 7.47 1.51
CA GLU A 83 -13.27 7.48 0.32
C GLU A 83 -14.10 8.78 0.27
N GLY A 84 -13.99 9.50 -0.83
CA GLY A 84 -14.73 10.73 -1.07
C GLY A 84 -15.38 10.78 -2.44
N THR A 85 -16.39 11.66 -2.58
CA THR A 85 -17.06 11.90 -3.84
C THR A 85 -16.48 13.14 -4.51
N PHE A 86 -15.87 12.93 -5.68
CA PHE A 86 -15.30 13.95 -6.54
C PHE A 86 -16.29 14.26 -7.70
N PRO A 87 -16.07 15.34 -8.46
CA PRO A 87 -16.94 15.67 -9.59
C PRO A 87 -17.07 14.55 -10.63
N ASP A 88 -16.02 13.72 -10.76
CA ASP A 88 -15.92 12.61 -11.71
C ASP A 88 -16.15 11.23 -11.05
N GLY A 89 -16.67 11.16 -9.83
CA GLY A 89 -17.06 9.94 -9.15
C GLY A 89 -16.39 9.72 -7.78
N SER A 90 -16.67 8.57 -7.16
CA SER A 90 -16.07 8.20 -5.88
C SER A 90 -14.63 7.73 -6.09
N LYS A 91 -13.71 8.26 -5.29
CA LYS A 91 -12.28 7.88 -5.30
C LYS A 91 -11.78 7.64 -3.89
N LEU A 92 -10.76 6.78 -3.80
CA LEU A 92 -9.98 6.56 -2.59
C LEU A 92 -8.77 7.49 -2.59
N VAL A 93 -8.57 8.20 -1.49
CA VAL A 93 -7.35 8.96 -1.20
C VAL A 93 -6.56 8.19 -0.15
N THR A 94 -5.32 7.84 -0.46
CA THR A 94 -4.41 7.18 0.48
C THR A 94 -3.25 8.11 0.80
N VAL A 95 -3.11 8.48 2.05
CA VAL A 95 -1.98 9.28 2.55
C VAL A 95 -1.03 8.35 3.29
N HIS A 96 0.12 8.09 2.71
CA HIS A 96 1.17 7.27 3.33
C HIS A 96 2.01 8.11 4.29
N HIS A 97 2.31 7.56 5.45
CA HIS A 97 3.10 8.19 6.52
C HIS A 97 2.65 9.63 6.78
N PRO A 98 1.40 9.83 7.24
CA PRO A 98 0.80 11.15 7.33
C PRO A 98 1.47 12.09 8.35
N ILE A 99 2.30 11.57 9.27
CA ILE A 99 2.96 12.34 10.34
C ILE A 99 4.47 12.13 10.23
N VAL A 100 5.13 12.93 9.39
CA VAL A 100 6.59 12.85 9.16
C VAL A 100 7.37 14.02 9.76
N ALA A 101 6.82 15.22 9.70
CA ALA A 101 7.45 16.42 10.24
C ALA A 101 7.34 16.48 11.76
N ASP A 102 8.35 17.05 12.43
CA ASP A 102 8.32 17.24 13.88
C ASP A 102 7.30 18.32 14.29
N ASP A 103 7.21 19.39 13.53
CA ASP A 103 6.30 20.53 13.77
C ASP A 103 5.68 20.97 12.44
N VAL A 104 4.40 21.37 12.47
CA VAL A 104 3.67 21.86 11.31
C VAL A 104 2.86 23.09 11.66
N ASP A 105 2.49 23.88 10.64
CA ASP A 105 1.47 24.90 10.79
C ASP A 105 0.09 24.22 10.92
N LEU A 106 -0.54 24.38 12.06
CA LEU A 106 -1.86 23.79 12.35
C LEU A 106 -3.03 24.44 11.60
N ALA A 107 -2.78 25.36 10.67
CA ALA A 107 -3.83 25.95 9.86
C ALA A 107 -4.65 24.91 9.12
N LEU A 108 -4.01 23.85 8.61
CA LEU A 108 -4.71 22.73 7.97
C LEU A 108 -5.53 21.89 8.96
N ALA A 109 -4.98 21.65 10.16
CA ALA A 109 -5.67 20.89 11.21
C ALA A 109 -6.90 21.62 11.73
N PHE A 110 -6.88 22.96 11.77
CA PHE A 110 -8.00 23.80 12.23
C PHE A 110 -8.84 24.37 11.09
N TYR A 111 -8.56 24.00 9.85
CA TYR A 111 -9.33 24.50 8.70
C TYR A 111 -10.85 24.29 8.92
N GLY A 112 -11.62 25.37 8.69
CA GLY A 112 -13.07 25.37 8.84
C GLY A 112 -13.61 25.37 10.29
N SER A 113 -12.76 25.22 11.31
CA SER A 113 -13.21 25.14 12.71
C SER A 113 -13.25 26.47 13.46
N PHE A 114 -12.60 27.51 12.94
CA PHE A 114 -12.37 28.80 13.61
C PHE A 114 -11.62 28.69 14.96
N LEU A 115 -11.03 27.52 15.26
CA LEU A 115 -10.23 27.30 16.43
C LEU A 115 -8.80 27.76 16.20
N THR A 116 -8.15 28.17 17.29
CA THR A 116 -6.72 28.49 17.30
C THR A 116 -6.08 27.79 18.50
N ARG A 117 -4.81 27.44 18.39
CA ARG A 117 -4.07 26.85 19.52
C ARG A 117 -3.90 27.88 20.63
N VAL A 118 -4.20 27.49 21.86
CA VAL A 118 -3.92 28.33 23.04
C VAL A 118 -2.39 28.46 23.18
N LYS A 119 -1.89 29.71 23.14
CA LYS A 119 -0.44 29.98 23.29
C LYS A 119 0.04 29.55 24.67
N GLY A 120 1.20 28.90 24.72
CA GLY A 120 1.89 28.54 25.96
C GLY A 120 1.52 27.20 26.59
N VAL A 121 0.54 26.47 26.02
CA VAL A 121 0.20 25.11 26.46
C VAL A 121 0.73 24.13 25.42
N ARG A 122 2.02 23.78 25.51
CA ARG A 122 2.51 22.50 24.98
C ARG A 122 2.52 21.53 26.17
N ALA A 123 1.79 20.44 26.08
CA ALA A 123 1.98 19.35 27.00
C ALA A 123 3.45 18.89 26.85
N GLY A 124 4.25 19.22 27.86
CA GLY A 124 5.69 18.96 27.85
C GLY A 124 5.97 17.47 27.92
N VAL A 125 6.12 16.84 26.78
CA VAL A 125 6.76 15.53 26.67
C VAL A 125 7.74 15.65 25.51
N SER A 126 9.00 15.39 25.78
CA SER A 126 10.01 15.23 24.74
C SER A 126 9.59 14.09 23.82
N PRO A 127 9.77 14.24 22.50
CA PRO A 127 9.56 13.11 21.59
C PRO A 127 10.36 11.91 22.09
N SER A 128 9.72 10.75 22.19
CA SER A 128 10.42 9.51 22.49
C SER A 128 11.50 9.30 21.44
N PRO A 129 12.74 8.94 21.81
CA PRO A 129 13.76 8.66 20.81
C PRO A 129 13.22 7.65 19.79
N LEU A 130 13.49 7.86 18.51
CA LEU A 130 13.12 6.93 17.42
C LEU A 130 13.54 5.47 17.74
N GLU A 131 14.50 5.31 18.65
CA GLU A 131 14.98 4.03 19.15
C GLU A 131 13.94 3.21 19.91
N GLN A 132 12.87 3.80 20.40
CA GLN A 132 11.80 3.15 21.17
C GLN A 132 10.46 3.12 20.42
N ALA A 133 10.44 3.49 19.15
CA ALA A 133 9.21 3.50 18.35
C ALA A 133 8.58 2.10 18.27
N PRO A 134 7.25 1.97 18.49
CA PRO A 134 6.55 0.72 18.28
C PRO A 134 6.74 0.21 16.86
N GLY A 135 7.02 -1.09 16.69
CA GLY A 135 7.24 -1.69 15.38
C GLY A 135 8.63 -1.43 14.77
N ARG A 136 9.55 -0.81 15.47
CA ARG A 136 10.92 -0.60 14.99
C ARG A 136 11.57 -1.92 14.59
N ILE A 137 12.11 -1.93 13.37
CA ILE A 137 12.90 -3.05 12.85
C ILE A 137 14.37 -2.72 13.04
N THR A 138 15.09 -3.56 13.79
CA THR A 138 16.55 -3.50 13.90
C THR A 138 17.13 -4.57 13.00
N ALA A 139 17.57 -4.17 11.81
CA ALA A 139 18.25 -5.08 10.89
C ALA A 139 19.66 -5.39 11.42
N ARG A 140 20.10 -6.65 11.28
CA ARG A 140 21.51 -7.02 11.45
C ARG A 140 22.29 -6.57 10.22
N GLU A 141 23.57 -6.27 10.40
CA GLU A 141 24.47 -6.06 9.27
C GLU A 141 24.64 -7.35 8.48
N GLY A 142 24.77 -7.22 7.15
CA GLY A 142 24.96 -8.32 6.22
C GLY A 142 23.79 -8.49 5.25
N GLU A 143 23.95 -9.41 4.32
CA GLU A 143 22.97 -9.75 3.29
C GLU A 143 22.37 -11.13 3.58
N ILE A 144 21.10 -11.32 3.22
CA ILE A 144 20.43 -12.62 3.23
C ILE A 144 20.28 -13.04 1.78
N VAL A 145 21.05 -14.07 1.37
CA VAL A 145 20.91 -14.65 0.03
C VAL A 145 19.65 -15.50 -0.03
N LEU A 146 18.74 -15.10 -0.92
CA LEU A 146 17.52 -15.87 -1.16
C LEU A 146 17.82 -17.10 -2.00
N ASN A 147 17.21 -18.24 -1.64
CA ASN A 147 17.28 -19.48 -2.41
C ASN A 147 18.72 -19.97 -2.73
N GLU A 148 19.67 -19.74 -1.83
CA GLU A 148 21.08 -20.13 -1.97
C GLU A 148 21.22 -21.59 -2.44
N GLY A 149 22.09 -21.83 -3.43
CA GLY A 149 22.37 -23.16 -3.97
C GLY A 149 21.27 -23.76 -4.84
N ARG A 150 20.15 -23.07 -5.06
CA ARG A 150 19.06 -23.56 -5.93
C ARG A 150 19.33 -23.16 -7.40
N PRO A 151 19.01 -24.07 -8.35
CA PRO A 151 19.14 -23.73 -9.77
C PRO A 151 18.19 -22.59 -10.15
N THR A 152 18.63 -21.69 -10.99
CA THR A 152 17.82 -20.57 -11.50
C THR A 152 17.79 -20.58 -13.01
N VAL A 153 16.71 -20.02 -13.58
CA VAL A 153 16.54 -19.83 -15.02
C VAL A 153 16.21 -18.38 -15.28
N SER A 154 16.91 -17.76 -16.23
CA SER A 154 16.56 -16.41 -16.70
C SER A 154 15.61 -16.51 -17.89
N VAL A 155 14.50 -15.80 -17.84
CA VAL A 155 13.47 -15.79 -18.88
C VAL A 155 13.19 -14.35 -19.29
N SER A 156 13.21 -14.10 -20.61
CA SER A 156 12.77 -12.82 -21.18
C SER A 156 11.26 -12.83 -21.36
N VAL A 157 10.57 -11.87 -20.77
CA VAL A 157 9.10 -11.76 -20.74
C VAL A 157 8.68 -10.46 -21.38
N SER A 158 7.82 -10.52 -22.40
CA SER A 158 7.25 -9.35 -23.09
C SER A 158 5.76 -9.26 -22.83
N ASN A 159 5.26 -8.08 -22.47
CA ASN A 159 3.84 -7.84 -22.35
C ASN A 159 3.25 -7.35 -23.69
N HIS A 160 2.50 -8.20 -24.38
CA HIS A 160 1.81 -7.89 -25.64
C HIS A 160 0.37 -7.44 -25.44
N GLY A 161 -0.09 -7.31 -24.20
CA GLY A 161 -1.42 -6.81 -23.86
C GLY A 161 -1.50 -5.28 -23.85
N ASP A 162 -2.71 -4.79 -23.65
CA ASP A 162 -3.05 -3.36 -23.56
C ASP A 162 -3.03 -2.84 -22.11
N ARG A 163 -2.75 -3.70 -21.13
CA ARG A 163 -2.78 -3.39 -19.70
C ARG A 163 -1.56 -3.89 -18.98
N PRO A 164 -1.17 -3.22 -17.88
CA PRO A 164 -0.12 -3.72 -17.01
C PRO A 164 -0.49 -5.07 -16.40
N VAL A 165 0.47 -5.98 -16.31
CA VAL A 165 0.34 -7.28 -15.63
C VAL A 165 1.32 -7.32 -14.48
N GLN A 166 0.83 -7.66 -13.28
CA GLN A 166 1.65 -7.80 -12.08
C GLN A 166 1.64 -9.25 -11.60
N ILE A 167 2.83 -9.80 -11.33
CA ILE A 167 3.01 -11.19 -10.93
C ILE A 167 3.65 -11.22 -9.55
N GLY A 168 2.97 -11.87 -8.61
CA GLY A 168 3.48 -12.07 -7.24
C GLY A 168 4.61 -13.10 -7.17
N SER A 169 5.45 -12.97 -6.16
CA SER A 169 6.67 -13.79 -5.95
C SER A 169 6.44 -15.30 -5.99
N HIS A 170 5.30 -15.79 -5.52
CA HIS A 170 5.03 -17.22 -5.37
C HIS A 170 4.03 -17.79 -6.38
N TYR A 171 3.62 -17.00 -7.36
CA TYR A 171 2.71 -17.48 -8.41
C TYR A 171 3.46 -18.46 -9.34
N HIS A 172 2.77 -19.55 -9.75
CA HIS A 172 3.31 -20.51 -10.72
C HIS A 172 3.50 -19.82 -12.08
N PHE A 173 4.74 -19.58 -12.48
CA PHE A 173 5.04 -18.64 -13.55
C PHE A 173 4.50 -19.06 -14.91
N VAL A 174 4.40 -20.36 -15.20
CA VAL A 174 3.81 -20.86 -16.44
C VAL A 174 2.34 -20.44 -16.62
N GLU A 175 1.60 -20.23 -15.52
CA GLU A 175 0.18 -19.92 -15.52
C GLU A 175 -0.14 -18.41 -15.57
N VAL A 176 0.84 -17.54 -15.72
CA VAL A 176 0.61 -16.10 -15.79
C VAL A 176 -0.18 -15.73 -17.05
N ASN A 177 -0.74 -14.51 -17.03
CA ASN A 177 -1.58 -13.96 -18.10
C ASN A 177 -1.01 -14.27 -19.49
N ARG A 178 -1.88 -14.68 -20.42
CA ARG A 178 -1.52 -15.04 -21.82
C ARG A 178 -0.94 -13.88 -22.60
N ALA A 179 -1.23 -12.64 -22.23
CA ALA A 179 -0.65 -11.47 -22.83
C ALA A 179 0.89 -11.36 -22.59
N LEU A 180 1.41 -12.10 -21.62
CA LEU A 180 2.86 -12.21 -21.39
C LEU A 180 3.42 -13.33 -22.26
N VAL A 181 4.32 -12.97 -23.15
CA VAL A 181 4.99 -13.88 -24.10
C VAL A 181 6.40 -14.20 -23.58
N PHE A 182 6.68 -15.48 -23.39
CA PHE A 182 7.97 -16.01 -22.91
C PHE A 182 8.04 -17.54 -23.14
N ASP A 183 9.19 -18.15 -22.87
CA ASP A 183 9.33 -19.61 -22.87
C ASP A 183 8.60 -20.23 -21.67
N ARG A 184 7.35 -20.64 -21.89
CA ARG A 184 6.54 -21.25 -20.85
C ARG A 184 7.04 -22.62 -20.41
N ARG A 185 7.71 -23.36 -21.29
CA ARG A 185 8.26 -24.67 -20.94
C ARG A 185 9.39 -24.51 -19.92
N ALA A 186 10.27 -23.54 -20.11
CA ALA A 186 11.32 -23.21 -19.15
C ALA A 186 10.78 -22.69 -17.81
N ALA A 187 9.57 -22.13 -17.79
CA ALA A 187 8.93 -21.59 -16.59
C ALA A 187 8.05 -22.60 -15.84
N TYR A 188 7.89 -23.83 -16.35
CA TYR A 188 7.08 -24.84 -15.67
C TYR A 188 7.68 -25.28 -14.34
N GLY A 189 6.87 -25.34 -13.31
CA GLY A 189 7.31 -25.66 -11.94
C GLY A 189 8.17 -24.58 -11.29
N MET A 190 8.20 -23.37 -11.88
CA MET A 190 9.02 -22.25 -11.44
C MET A 190 8.18 -21.10 -10.88
N ARG A 191 8.79 -20.28 -10.03
CA ARG A 191 8.29 -19.01 -9.52
C ARG A 191 9.35 -17.92 -9.62
N LEU A 192 8.96 -16.67 -9.47
CA LEU A 192 9.93 -15.56 -9.41
C LEU A 192 10.92 -15.75 -8.24
N ASP A 193 12.20 -15.48 -8.50
CA ASP A 193 13.25 -15.43 -7.49
C ASP A 193 13.36 -14.03 -6.89
N ILE A 194 12.32 -13.63 -6.18
CA ILE A 194 12.21 -12.35 -5.49
C ILE A 194 11.67 -12.56 -4.07
N PRO A 195 11.84 -11.61 -3.15
CA PRO A 195 11.34 -11.72 -1.78
C PRO A 195 9.85 -12.02 -1.69
N ALA A 196 9.46 -12.82 -0.71
CA ALA A 196 8.05 -13.11 -0.44
C ALA A 196 7.25 -11.82 -0.22
N GLY A 197 6.03 -11.76 -0.75
CA GLY A 197 5.17 -10.58 -0.67
C GLY A 197 5.47 -9.48 -1.70
N THR A 198 6.55 -9.61 -2.48
CA THR A 198 6.86 -8.69 -3.57
C THR A 198 6.33 -9.18 -4.91
N SER A 199 6.41 -8.35 -5.94
CA SER A 199 5.90 -8.64 -7.28
C SER A 199 6.71 -7.95 -8.37
N VAL A 200 6.62 -8.46 -9.59
CA VAL A 200 7.15 -7.82 -10.80
C VAL A 200 5.98 -7.34 -11.66
N ARG A 201 6.04 -6.10 -12.09
CA ARG A 201 5.06 -5.47 -12.97
C ARG A 201 5.64 -5.32 -14.37
N PHE A 202 4.84 -5.66 -15.38
CA PHE A 202 5.15 -5.56 -16.81
C PHE A 202 4.18 -4.58 -17.45
N GLU A 203 4.67 -3.44 -17.92
CA GLU A 203 3.86 -2.47 -18.65
C GLU A 203 3.55 -2.94 -20.08
N PRO A 204 2.49 -2.44 -20.73
CA PRO A 204 2.21 -2.74 -22.13
C PRO A 204 3.39 -2.46 -23.06
N GLY A 205 3.77 -3.43 -23.88
CA GLY A 205 4.92 -3.33 -24.80
C GLY A 205 6.30 -3.47 -24.15
N GLU A 206 6.37 -3.60 -22.83
CA GLU A 206 7.64 -3.77 -22.12
C GLU A 206 8.16 -5.19 -22.21
N THR A 207 9.48 -5.32 -22.34
CA THR A 207 10.22 -6.59 -22.23
C THR A 207 11.18 -6.51 -21.06
N LYS A 208 11.08 -7.46 -20.13
CA LYS A 208 11.96 -7.61 -18.96
C LYS A 208 12.53 -9.01 -18.88
N SER A 209 13.80 -9.12 -18.47
CA SER A 209 14.38 -10.39 -18.03
C SER A 209 14.09 -10.59 -16.54
N VAL A 210 13.58 -11.76 -16.17
CA VAL A 210 13.34 -12.17 -14.80
C VAL A 210 14.04 -13.47 -14.47
N ILE A 211 14.42 -13.64 -13.22
CA ILE A 211 15.02 -14.87 -12.72
C ILE A 211 13.92 -15.71 -12.07
N LEU A 212 13.87 -16.98 -12.43
CA LEU A 212 12.95 -17.96 -11.88
C LEU A 212 13.72 -19.00 -11.08
N VAL A 213 13.07 -19.52 -10.03
CA VAL A 213 13.57 -20.59 -9.17
C VAL A 213 12.50 -21.69 -9.05
N PRO A 214 12.85 -22.98 -8.96
CA PRO A 214 11.87 -24.04 -8.81
C PRO A 214 11.01 -23.85 -7.56
N ILE A 215 9.72 -24.14 -7.66
CA ILE A 215 8.80 -24.19 -6.51
C ILE A 215 9.27 -25.33 -5.59
N ALA A 216 9.35 -25.06 -4.30
CA ALA A 216 9.79 -26.00 -3.26
C ALA A 216 8.60 -26.64 -2.50
N GLY A 217 8.91 -27.34 -1.41
CA GLY A 217 7.94 -28.05 -0.58
C GLY A 217 7.40 -29.29 -1.28
N ALA A 218 6.11 -29.58 -1.13
CA ALA A 218 5.47 -30.75 -1.73
C ALA A 218 5.38 -30.67 -3.27
N ARG A 219 5.68 -29.52 -3.87
CA ARG A 219 5.61 -29.28 -5.31
C ARG A 219 4.25 -29.62 -5.93
N VAL A 220 3.18 -29.35 -5.20
CA VAL A 220 1.80 -29.53 -5.66
C VAL A 220 1.21 -28.14 -5.88
N ILE A 221 0.77 -27.86 -7.09
CA ILE A 221 0.17 -26.60 -7.49
C ILE A 221 -1.34 -26.72 -7.40
N GLN A 222 -1.99 -25.78 -6.74
CA GLN A 222 -3.44 -25.70 -6.64
C GLN A 222 -3.89 -24.27 -6.93
N GLY A 223 -4.98 -24.14 -7.68
CA GLY A 223 -5.52 -22.83 -8.08
C GLY A 223 -4.88 -22.28 -9.36
N GLY A 224 -4.64 -20.97 -9.41
CA GLY A 224 -4.18 -20.31 -10.64
C GLY A 224 -5.22 -20.35 -11.74
N ASN A 225 -4.77 -20.44 -12.98
CA ASN A 225 -5.63 -20.62 -14.17
C ASN A 225 -5.96 -22.09 -14.44
N ALA A 226 -5.56 -22.98 -13.57
CA ALA A 226 -5.75 -24.45 -13.66
C ALA A 226 -5.13 -25.09 -14.92
N TRP A 227 -4.15 -24.45 -15.55
CA TRP A 227 -3.48 -24.99 -16.73
C TRP A 227 -2.45 -26.06 -16.39
N ALA A 228 -1.89 -25.98 -15.22
CA ALA A 228 -0.84 -26.89 -14.72
C ALA A 228 -1.06 -27.22 -13.23
N SER A 229 -2.29 -27.57 -12.86
CA SER A 229 -2.65 -27.96 -11.49
C SER A 229 -2.17 -29.37 -11.17
N GLY A 230 -1.85 -29.62 -9.91
CA GLY A 230 -1.41 -30.91 -9.38
C GLY A 230 0.09 -30.97 -9.11
N PRO A 231 0.65 -32.17 -8.96
CA PRO A 231 2.09 -32.37 -8.74
C PRO A 231 2.91 -31.87 -9.94
N VAL A 232 4.01 -31.19 -9.65
CA VAL A 232 4.99 -30.80 -10.69
C VAL A 232 5.70 -32.07 -11.18
N VAL A 233 5.50 -32.39 -12.47
CA VAL A 233 6.06 -33.57 -13.13
C VAL A 233 7.27 -33.20 -14.01
N ALA A 234 8.09 -34.22 -14.37
CA ALA A 234 9.31 -33.97 -15.15
C ALA A 234 9.00 -33.61 -16.62
N ASP A 235 7.93 -34.16 -17.19
CA ASP A 235 7.52 -33.90 -18.57
C ASP A 235 6.04 -33.49 -18.61
N PRO A 236 5.74 -32.19 -18.46
CA PRO A 236 4.37 -31.70 -18.44
C PRO A 236 3.77 -31.65 -19.85
N ASP A 237 2.48 -31.97 -19.93
CA ASP A 237 1.68 -31.64 -21.10
C ASP A 237 1.30 -30.15 -21.07
N LEU A 238 1.98 -29.36 -21.87
CA LEU A 238 1.74 -27.93 -21.97
C LEU A 238 0.89 -27.53 -23.19
N ARG A 239 0.23 -28.48 -23.84
CA ARG A 239 -0.69 -28.19 -24.96
C ARG A 239 -1.83 -27.32 -24.48
N GLY A 240 -2.09 -26.22 -25.15
CA GLY A 240 -3.08 -25.21 -24.75
C GLY A 240 -2.63 -24.20 -23.70
N ILE A 241 -1.43 -24.34 -23.13
CA ILE A 241 -0.78 -23.32 -22.32
C ILE A 241 0.09 -22.47 -23.26
N GLY A 242 -0.54 -21.59 -24.00
CA GLY A 242 0.15 -20.79 -25.01
C GLY A 242 -0.25 -19.32 -24.96
N GLY A 243 0.64 -18.47 -25.48
CA GLY A 243 0.33 -17.08 -25.81
C GLY A 243 -0.81 -16.96 -26.86
N PRO A 244 -1.10 -15.75 -27.36
CA PRO A 244 -2.12 -15.55 -28.39
C PRO A 244 -1.90 -16.54 -29.51
N GLU A 245 -3.00 -17.14 -30.01
CA GLU A 245 -2.99 -18.15 -31.07
C GLU A 245 -2.08 -17.70 -32.21
N GLY A 246 -0.98 -18.41 -32.45
CA GLY A 246 -0.13 -18.13 -33.60
C GLY A 246 1.37 -18.32 -33.51
N THR A 247 1.93 -18.97 -32.50
CA THR A 247 3.34 -19.41 -32.56
C THR A 247 3.44 -20.87 -32.14
N HIS A 248 3.51 -21.73 -33.13
CA HIS A 248 3.98 -23.12 -33.04
C HIS A 248 5.49 -23.15 -32.89
#